data_fc4e57c3d06d039136402bec25e0850a
#
_entry.id   fc4e57c3d06d039136402bec25e0850a
#
_cell.length_a   1.000
_cell.length_b   1.000
_cell.length_c   1.000
_cell.angle_alpha   90.00
_cell.angle_beta   90.00
_cell.angle_gamma   90.00
#
_symmetry.space_group_name_H-M   'P 1'
#
loop_
_entity.id
_entity.type
_entity.pdbx_description
1 polymer ?
#
loop_
_entity_poly.entity_id
_entity_poly.type
_entity_poly.pdbx_seq_one_letter_code
_entity_poly.pdbx_strand_id
1 'polypeptide(L)'
;MAASRISPTQQRLFSHYIQDLPNGELSWIGLRPDSRAPVVEVESVQAIVGLGLEGDHRKGIAAGSGRQVTLISEEYIGQISHFLSVKDAPMNDASAIGSADRVVLPGQLRRNLVIKGVNLAALRFQRFSIGGAIFEAGDLCHPCLAMERNLGKGGIAAMIGHGGLCLKVVQSGRISVGDSVCLDRPQASLF
;
A
#
# COMPACT_ATOMS: atom_id res chain seq x y z
N MET A 1 -22.20 -4.48 3.53
CA MET A 1 -21.58 -5.26 2.44
C MET A 1 -20.59 -6.23 3.06
N ALA A 2 -20.82 -7.54 2.91
CA ALA A 2 -19.98 -8.56 3.50
C ALA A 2 -18.61 -8.53 2.84
N ALA A 3 -17.56 -8.33 3.65
CA ALA A 3 -16.20 -8.52 3.21
C ALA A 3 -16.07 -9.94 2.65
N SER A 4 -15.67 -10.08 1.41
CA SER A 4 -15.36 -11.37 0.77
C SER A 4 -14.25 -12.04 1.58
N ARG A 5 -14.63 -12.86 2.55
CA ARG A 5 -13.70 -13.71 3.30
C ARG A 5 -13.28 -14.83 2.36
N ILE A 6 -11.99 -14.90 2.09
CA ILE A 6 -11.38 -16.06 1.43
C ILE A 6 -11.82 -17.31 2.23
N SER A 7 -12.27 -18.36 1.55
CA SER A 7 -12.69 -19.58 2.24
C SER A 7 -11.51 -20.21 3.00
N PRO A 8 -11.76 -20.95 4.10
CA PRO A 8 -10.69 -21.62 4.85
C PRO A 8 -9.81 -22.52 3.97
N THR A 9 -10.40 -23.16 2.95
CA THR A 9 -9.68 -24.00 2.00
C THR A 9 -8.74 -23.18 1.11
N GLN A 10 -9.20 -22.04 0.58
CA GLN A 10 -8.36 -21.13 -0.20
C GLN A 10 -7.25 -20.51 0.66
N GLN A 11 -7.55 -20.19 1.92
CA GLN A 11 -6.56 -19.65 2.85
C GLN A 11 -5.45 -20.65 3.14
N ARG A 12 -5.77 -21.95 3.32
CA ARG A 12 -4.79 -23.03 3.47
C ARG A 12 -3.96 -23.25 2.20
N LEU A 13 -4.61 -23.24 1.03
CA LEU A 13 -3.93 -23.40 -0.24
C LEU A 13 -2.94 -22.25 -0.47
N PHE A 14 -3.38 -21.01 -0.30
CA PHE A 14 -2.52 -19.84 -0.52
C PHE A 14 -1.41 -19.73 0.52
N SER A 15 -1.64 -20.10 1.78
CA SER A 15 -0.62 -20.04 2.82
C SER A 15 0.61 -20.90 2.51
N HIS A 16 0.44 -21.98 1.77
CA HIS A 16 1.57 -22.81 1.32
C HIS A 16 2.42 -22.08 0.27
N TYR A 17 1.78 -21.50 -0.75
CA TYR A 17 2.48 -20.83 -1.85
C TYR A 17 2.96 -19.42 -1.50
N ILE A 18 2.33 -18.74 -0.54
CA ILE A 18 2.77 -17.43 -0.05
C ILE A 18 4.17 -17.50 0.57
N GLN A 19 4.61 -18.67 1.05
CA GLN A 19 5.96 -18.85 1.57
C GLN A 19 7.06 -18.61 0.53
N ASP A 20 6.73 -18.70 -0.75
CA ASP A 20 7.66 -18.49 -1.87
C ASP A 20 7.67 -17.04 -2.38
N LEU A 21 6.98 -16.11 -1.68
CA LEU A 21 7.02 -14.69 -2.05
C LEU A 21 8.46 -14.17 -1.94
N PRO A 22 8.94 -13.45 -2.98
CA PRO A 22 10.21 -12.76 -2.91
C PRO A 22 10.15 -11.65 -1.86
N ASN A 23 11.29 -11.25 -1.34
CA ASN A 23 11.39 -10.05 -0.54
C ASN A 23 11.17 -8.83 -1.44
N GLY A 24 10.39 -7.87 -0.93
CA GLY A 24 10.26 -6.56 -1.54
C GLY A 24 11.19 -5.53 -0.90
N GLU A 25 11.05 -4.29 -1.32
CA GLU A 25 11.79 -3.14 -0.79
C GLU A 25 10.83 -1.99 -0.50
N LEU A 26 11.03 -1.27 0.59
CA LEU A 26 10.35 0.00 0.88
C LEU A 26 10.99 1.10 0.05
N SER A 27 10.28 1.63 -0.93
CA SER A 27 10.83 2.59 -1.88
C SER A 27 10.46 4.05 -1.58
N TRP A 28 9.45 4.28 -0.71
CA TRP A 28 9.03 5.64 -0.37
C TRP A 28 8.22 5.68 0.92
N ILE A 29 8.39 6.77 1.69
CA ILE A 29 7.64 7.04 2.93
C ILE A 29 7.03 8.42 2.86
N GLY A 30 5.71 8.53 3.11
CA GLY A 30 5.00 9.79 3.17
C GLY A 30 4.18 9.96 4.43
N LEU A 31 4.34 11.10 5.07
CA LEU A 31 3.61 11.50 6.25
C LEU A 31 2.61 12.61 5.91
N ARG A 32 1.48 12.58 6.55
CA ARG A 32 0.46 13.63 6.45
C ARG A 32 0.43 14.39 7.77
N PRO A 33 1.07 15.57 7.85
CA PRO A 33 1.07 16.35 9.09
C PRO A 33 -0.34 16.73 9.56
N ASP A 34 -1.25 16.93 8.60
CA ASP A 34 -2.67 17.26 8.83
C ASP A 34 -3.56 16.53 7.80
N SER A 35 -4.86 16.46 8.07
CA SER A 35 -5.86 15.79 7.23
C SER A 35 -5.92 16.33 5.79
N ARG A 36 -5.63 17.62 5.59
CA ARG A 36 -5.67 18.30 4.28
C ARG A 36 -4.30 18.75 3.79
N ALA A 37 -3.27 18.68 4.63
CA ALA A 37 -1.92 19.07 4.25
C ALA A 37 -1.37 18.21 3.11
N PRO A 38 -0.45 18.72 2.30
CA PRO A 38 0.37 17.92 1.40
C PRO A 38 1.07 16.79 2.15
N VAL A 39 1.34 15.71 1.45
CA VAL A 39 2.16 14.63 1.99
C VAL A 39 3.61 15.08 2.00
N VAL A 40 4.28 14.89 3.13
CA VAL A 40 5.71 15.16 3.31
C VAL A 40 6.47 13.86 3.18
N GLU A 41 7.43 13.82 2.27
CA GLU A 41 8.33 12.70 2.07
C GLU A 41 9.43 12.71 3.14
N VAL A 42 9.76 11.53 3.67
CA VAL A 42 10.81 11.34 4.67
C VAL A 42 11.63 10.08 4.37
N GLU A 43 12.91 10.09 4.71
CA GLU A 43 13.80 8.95 4.52
C GLU A 43 13.57 7.83 5.54
N SER A 44 13.05 8.16 6.71
CA SER A 44 12.77 7.18 7.75
C SER A 44 11.73 7.68 8.74
N VAL A 45 11.07 6.74 9.42
CA VAL A 45 10.03 7.05 10.42
C VAL A 45 9.96 5.95 11.48
N GLN A 46 9.51 6.31 12.67
CA GLN A 46 9.17 5.35 13.73
C GLN A 46 7.74 4.83 13.52
N ALA A 47 7.58 3.54 13.33
CA ALA A 47 6.30 2.85 13.44
C ALA A 47 6.02 2.50 14.90
N ILE A 48 4.80 2.77 15.37
CA ILE A 48 4.43 2.61 16.79
C ILE A 48 3.24 1.66 16.87
N VAL A 49 3.41 0.58 17.64
CA VAL A 49 2.38 -0.46 17.81
C VAL A 49 1.04 0.16 18.23
N GLY A 50 -0.02 -0.22 17.53
CA GLY A 50 -1.38 0.23 17.79
C GLY A 50 -1.68 1.69 17.40
N LEU A 51 -0.67 2.52 17.08
CA LEU A 51 -0.85 3.95 16.82
C LEU A 51 -0.62 4.33 15.35
N GLY A 52 0.33 3.72 14.66
CA GLY A 52 0.71 4.06 13.28
C GLY A 52 2.10 4.69 13.17
N LEU A 53 2.29 5.63 12.24
CA LEU A 53 3.58 6.28 12.00
C LEU A 53 3.71 7.58 12.79
N GLU A 54 4.90 7.81 13.34
CA GLU A 54 5.21 9.07 14.02
C GLU A 54 5.18 10.25 13.05
N GLY A 55 4.59 11.37 13.46
CA GLY A 55 4.43 12.55 12.59
C GLY A 55 3.25 12.47 11.60
N ASP A 56 2.57 11.33 11.45
CA ASP A 56 1.32 11.29 10.66
C ASP A 56 0.13 11.70 11.54
N HIS A 57 -0.77 12.56 11.01
CA HIS A 57 -1.95 13.05 11.74
C HIS A 57 -2.89 11.93 12.18
N ARG A 58 -2.83 10.77 11.57
CA ARG A 58 -3.64 9.62 11.98
C ARG A 58 -3.06 8.87 13.17
N LYS A 59 -1.84 9.18 13.60
CA LYS A 59 -1.25 8.61 14.81
C LYS A 59 -2.20 8.83 15.99
N GLY A 60 -2.62 7.76 16.60
CA GLY A 60 -3.54 7.78 17.74
C GLY A 60 -5.03 7.96 17.38
N ILE A 61 -5.38 8.65 16.30
CA ILE A 61 -6.80 8.77 15.85
C ILE A 61 -7.33 7.40 15.39
N ALA A 62 -6.45 6.62 14.76
CA ALA A 62 -6.76 5.27 14.29
C ALA A 62 -6.37 4.19 15.30
N ALA A 63 -6.16 4.53 16.57
CA ALA A 63 -5.81 3.57 17.61
C ALA A 63 -6.82 2.43 17.67
N GLY A 64 -6.33 1.19 17.59
CA GLY A 64 -7.16 -0.02 17.53
C GLY A 64 -7.84 -0.28 16.19
N SER A 65 -7.82 0.65 15.22
CA SER A 65 -8.38 0.42 13.88
C SER A 65 -7.46 -0.43 13.01
N GLY A 66 -8.04 -1.08 11.98
CA GLY A 66 -7.29 -1.80 10.95
C GLY A 66 -6.55 -0.89 9.96
N ARG A 67 -6.69 0.44 10.07
CA ARG A 67 -6.15 1.43 9.11
C ARG A 67 -5.24 2.44 9.82
N GLN A 68 -4.20 1.96 10.47
CA GLN A 68 -3.20 2.81 11.12
C GLN A 68 -2.21 3.38 10.08
N VAL A 69 -1.81 2.53 9.12
CA VAL A 69 -0.89 2.87 8.03
C VAL A 69 -1.51 2.42 6.71
N THR A 70 -1.17 3.08 5.62
CA THR A 70 -1.63 2.72 4.27
C THR A 70 -0.45 2.40 3.38
N LEU A 71 -0.53 1.29 2.65
CA LEU A 71 0.53 0.73 1.80
C LEU A 71 0.03 0.61 0.37
N ILE A 72 0.88 0.93 -0.60
CA ILE A 72 0.67 0.66 -2.02
C ILE A 72 1.97 0.15 -2.64
N SER A 73 1.93 -0.43 -3.83
CA SER A 73 3.13 -0.81 -4.54
C SER A 73 3.40 0.08 -5.76
N GLU A 74 4.67 0.18 -6.16
CA GLU A 74 5.06 0.90 -7.38
C GLU A 74 4.38 0.32 -8.62
N GLU A 75 4.21 -1.00 -8.67
CA GLU A 75 3.53 -1.71 -9.75
C GLU A 75 2.07 -1.25 -9.87
N TYR A 76 1.37 -1.05 -8.75
CA TYR A 76 0.01 -0.50 -8.76
C TYR A 76 -0.01 0.96 -9.19
N ILE A 77 0.98 1.76 -8.76
CA ILE A 77 1.13 3.15 -9.20
C ILE A 77 1.35 3.20 -10.71
N GLY A 78 2.19 2.31 -11.26
CA GLY A 78 2.41 2.17 -12.69
C GLY A 78 1.13 1.82 -13.45
N GLN A 79 0.34 0.88 -12.95
CA GLN A 79 -0.95 0.51 -13.54
C GLN A 79 -1.95 1.66 -13.51
N ILE A 80 -2.06 2.37 -12.38
CA ILE A 80 -2.92 3.56 -12.26
C ILE A 80 -2.50 4.64 -13.27
N SER A 81 -1.20 4.89 -13.39
CA SER A 81 -0.63 5.84 -14.36
C SER A 81 -1.02 5.44 -15.78
N HIS A 82 -0.86 4.16 -16.13
CA HIS A 82 -1.23 3.63 -17.44
C HIS A 82 -2.72 3.79 -17.73
N PHE A 83 -3.62 3.42 -16.81
CA PHE A 83 -5.07 3.56 -17.00
C PHE A 83 -5.49 5.02 -17.22
N LEU A 84 -4.86 5.95 -16.54
CA LEU A 84 -5.12 7.38 -16.71
C LEU A 84 -4.58 7.89 -18.05
N SER A 85 -3.43 7.41 -18.51
CA SER A 85 -2.86 7.76 -19.81
C SER A 85 -3.74 7.27 -20.96
N VAL A 86 -4.22 6.02 -20.90
CA VAL A 86 -5.14 5.44 -21.91
C VAL A 86 -6.44 6.24 -21.98
N LYS A 87 -6.99 6.65 -20.85
CA LYS A 87 -8.23 7.46 -20.82
C LYS A 87 -8.07 8.82 -21.49
N ASP A 88 -6.90 9.43 -21.34
CA ASP A 88 -6.62 10.77 -21.89
C ASP A 88 -6.16 10.71 -23.37
N ALA A 89 -5.97 9.50 -23.94
CA ALA A 89 -5.62 9.30 -25.35
C ALA A 89 -6.81 9.62 -26.28
N PRO A 90 -6.57 10.12 -27.52
CA PRO A 90 -7.61 10.35 -28.51
C PRO A 90 -8.32 9.04 -28.89
N MET A 91 -9.65 9.02 -28.89
CA MET A 91 -10.47 7.81 -29.11
C MET A 91 -10.24 7.11 -30.47
N ASN A 92 -9.63 7.78 -31.44
CA ASN A 92 -9.47 7.29 -32.80
C ASN A 92 -8.03 6.94 -33.18
N ASP A 93 -7.11 6.99 -32.21
CA ASP A 93 -5.69 6.71 -32.45
C ASP A 93 -5.16 5.64 -31.48
N ALA A 94 -5.21 4.39 -31.93
CA ALA A 94 -4.68 3.26 -31.15
C ALA A 94 -3.15 3.38 -30.90
N SER A 95 -2.44 4.18 -31.71
CA SER A 95 -0.99 4.43 -31.52
C SER A 95 -0.73 5.45 -30.40
N ALA A 96 -1.73 6.25 -30.03
CA ALA A 96 -1.67 7.20 -28.91
C ALA A 96 -1.86 6.51 -27.54
N ILE A 97 -2.27 5.24 -27.52
CA ILE A 97 -2.35 4.45 -26.30
C ILE A 97 -0.94 4.22 -25.77
N GLY A 98 -0.58 4.90 -24.69
CA GLY A 98 0.76 4.83 -24.09
C GLY A 98 1.71 5.96 -24.47
N SER A 99 1.32 6.88 -25.38
CA SER A 99 2.16 8.03 -25.76
C SER A 99 2.03 9.23 -24.80
N ALA A 100 0.97 9.29 -23.99
CA ALA A 100 0.84 10.29 -22.93
C ALA A 100 1.35 9.67 -21.62
N ASP A 101 2.63 9.84 -21.32
CA ASP A 101 3.26 9.37 -20.09
C ASP A 101 2.77 10.17 -18.88
N ARG A 102 1.55 9.86 -18.44
CA ARG A 102 1.04 10.42 -17.21
C ARG A 102 1.67 9.73 -16.02
N VAL A 103 2.58 10.39 -15.36
CA VAL A 103 3.24 9.88 -14.15
C VAL A 103 2.41 10.25 -12.92
N VAL A 104 1.94 9.26 -12.19
CA VAL A 104 1.31 9.44 -10.88
C VAL A 104 2.39 9.37 -9.81
N LEU A 105 2.50 10.43 -9.02
CA LEU A 105 3.45 10.48 -7.91
C LEU A 105 2.84 9.89 -6.62
N PRO A 106 3.64 9.21 -5.77
CA PRO A 106 3.18 8.62 -4.52
C PRO A 106 2.39 9.59 -3.63
N GLY A 107 2.86 10.83 -3.49
CA GLY A 107 2.23 11.87 -2.68
C GLY A 107 0.79 12.21 -3.09
N GLN A 108 0.46 12.10 -4.40
CA GLN A 108 -0.90 12.34 -4.91
C GLN A 108 -1.89 11.29 -4.41
N LEU A 109 -1.44 10.06 -4.16
CA LEU A 109 -2.26 8.94 -3.70
C LEU A 109 -2.51 8.96 -2.19
N ARG A 110 -1.79 9.84 -1.46
CA ARG A 110 -1.91 10.00 0.00
C ARG A 110 -1.77 8.68 0.77
N ARG A 111 -0.93 7.77 0.27
CA ARG A 111 -0.50 6.58 0.99
C ARG A 111 0.69 6.93 1.87
N ASN A 112 0.94 6.11 2.91
CA ASN A 112 2.08 6.32 3.80
C ASN A 112 3.33 5.62 3.29
N LEU A 113 3.18 4.42 2.75
CA LEU A 113 4.29 3.58 2.34
C LEU A 113 4.10 3.12 0.90
N VAL A 114 5.20 3.12 0.14
CA VAL A 114 5.27 2.49 -1.18
C VAL A 114 6.34 1.41 -1.13
N ILE A 115 6.00 0.22 -1.61
CA ILE A 115 6.92 -0.91 -1.75
C ILE A 115 7.04 -1.31 -3.21
N LYS A 116 8.07 -2.07 -3.55
CA LYS A 116 8.28 -2.66 -4.87
C LYS A 116 8.80 -4.09 -4.77
N GLY A 117 8.72 -4.83 -5.87
CA GLY A 117 9.34 -6.15 -6.02
C GLY A 117 8.60 -7.30 -5.35
N VAL A 118 7.42 -7.06 -4.75
CA VAL A 118 6.59 -8.10 -4.13
C VAL A 118 5.12 -7.94 -4.52
N ASN A 119 4.44 -9.05 -4.73
CA ASN A 119 3.00 -9.02 -5.01
C ASN A 119 2.22 -8.51 -3.79
N LEU A 120 1.81 -7.24 -3.83
CA LEU A 120 1.08 -6.59 -2.75
C LEU A 120 -0.22 -7.33 -2.37
N ALA A 121 -0.94 -7.88 -3.35
CA ALA A 121 -2.18 -8.61 -3.08
C ALA A 121 -1.96 -9.87 -2.25
N ALA A 122 -0.81 -10.53 -2.40
CA ALA A 122 -0.45 -11.72 -1.65
C ALA A 122 -0.09 -11.40 -0.18
N LEU A 123 0.29 -10.17 0.13
CA LEU A 123 0.52 -9.73 1.51
C LEU A 123 -0.78 -9.49 2.29
N ARG A 124 -1.93 -9.49 1.63
CA ARG A 124 -3.21 -9.29 2.31
C ARG A 124 -3.47 -10.39 3.34
N PHE A 125 -3.82 -9.99 4.57
CA PHE A 125 -4.02 -10.85 5.74
C PHE A 125 -2.74 -11.56 6.23
N GLN A 126 -1.57 -11.12 5.77
CA GLN A 126 -0.27 -11.61 6.22
C GLN A 126 0.37 -10.62 7.20
N ARG A 127 1.31 -11.13 7.99
CA ARG A 127 2.28 -10.34 8.72
C ARG A 127 3.58 -10.29 7.94
N PHE A 128 4.21 -9.14 7.95
CA PHE A 128 5.50 -8.93 7.29
C PHE A 128 6.29 -7.85 8.01
N SER A 129 7.60 -7.95 7.95
CA SER A 129 8.52 -6.95 8.50
C SER A 129 8.90 -5.93 7.43
N ILE A 130 9.11 -4.69 7.86
CA ILE A 130 9.84 -3.65 7.14
C ILE A 130 10.84 -3.07 8.15
N GLY A 131 12.14 -3.16 7.88
CA GLY A 131 13.16 -2.74 8.84
C GLY A 131 12.95 -3.36 10.21
N GLY A 132 12.86 -2.53 11.25
CA GLY A 132 12.64 -2.98 12.64
C GLY A 132 11.18 -3.19 13.03
N ALA A 133 10.21 -2.85 12.18
CA ALA A 133 8.79 -2.94 12.50
C ALA A 133 8.12 -4.16 11.86
N ILE A 134 7.05 -4.67 12.51
CA ILE A 134 6.18 -5.70 11.94
C ILE A 134 4.78 -5.11 11.74
N PHE A 135 4.24 -5.38 10.56
CA PHE A 135 2.92 -4.96 10.14
C PHE A 135 2.00 -6.16 9.91
N GLU A 136 0.71 -5.97 10.12
CA GLU A 136 -0.34 -6.90 9.73
C GLU A 136 -1.21 -6.22 8.66
N ALA A 137 -1.24 -6.79 7.47
CA ALA A 137 -2.10 -6.30 6.40
C ALA A 137 -3.55 -6.79 6.60
N GLY A 138 -4.48 -5.87 6.41
CA GLY A 138 -5.91 -6.14 6.53
C GLY A 138 -6.67 -5.86 5.23
N ASP A 139 -7.63 -4.95 5.31
CA ASP A 139 -8.52 -4.64 4.21
C ASP A 139 -7.85 -3.84 3.09
N LEU A 140 -8.48 -3.86 1.92
CA LEU A 140 -8.10 -3.00 0.81
C LEU A 140 -8.27 -1.53 1.19
N CYS A 141 -7.30 -0.71 0.79
CA CYS A 141 -7.39 0.74 0.92
C CYS A 141 -8.13 1.33 -0.28
N HIS A 142 -9.45 1.38 -0.20
CA HIS A 142 -10.29 1.88 -1.29
C HIS A 142 -9.99 3.35 -1.63
N PRO A 143 -10.08 3.75 -2.91
CA PRO A 143 -10.02 5.13 -3.32
C PRO A 143 -11.22 5.92 -2.79
N CYS A 144 -11.05 7.23 -2.62
CA CYS A 144 -12.10 8.14 -2.17
C CYS A 144 -12.12 9.39 -3.05
N LEU A 145 -13.09 10.27 -2.84
CA LEU A 145 -13.24 11.52 -3.61
C LEU A 145 -11.97 12.39 -3.64
N ALA A 146 -11.08 12.28 -2.64
CA ALA A 146 -9.80 12.96 -2.69
C ALA A 146 -8.93 12.45 -3.86
N MET A 147 -9.03 11.17 -4.23
CA MET A 147 -8.29 10.61 -5.37
C MET A 147 -8.80 11.18 -6.70
N GLU A 148 -10.11 11.35 -6.83
CA GLU A 148 -10.68 12.01 -8.02
C GLU A 148 -10.19 13.47 -8.16
N ARG A 149 -10.05 14.19 -7.04
CA ARG A 149 -9.50 15.56 -7.05
C ARG A 149 -8.01 15.60 -7.37
N ASN A 150 -7.24 14.68 -6.80
CA ASN A 150 -5.79 14.68 -6.95
C ASN A 150 -5.33 14.16 -8.32
N LEU A 151 -6.06 13.21 -8.87
CA LEU A 151 -5.73 12.53 -10.13
C LEU A 151 -6.59 13.03 -11.31
N GLY A 152 -7.57 13.88 -11.05
CA GLY A 152 -8.52 14.33 -12.06
C GLY A 152 -9.61 13.28 -12.35
N LYS A 153 -10.49 13.63 -13.31
CA LYS A 153 -11.64 12.78 -13.69
C LYS A 153 -11.21 11.38 -14.09
N GLY A 154 -11.76 10.36 -13.44
CA GLY A 154 -11.41 8.95 -13.63
C GLY A 154 -10.37 8.41 -12.67
N GLY A 155 -9.84 9.25 -11.75
CA GLY A 155 -8.86 8.83 -10.76
C GLY A 155 -9.34 7.72 -9.83
N ILE A 156 -10.61 7.78 -9.38
CA ILE A 156 -11.21 6.69 -8.59
C ILE A 156 -11.28 5.41 -9.42
N ALA A 157 -11.76 5.50 -10.68
CA ALA A 157 -11.93 4.34 -11.55
C ALA A 157 -10.59 3.63 -11.80
N ALA A 158 -9.52 4.38 -12.09
CA ALA A 158 -8.18 3.85 -12.28
C ALA A 158 -7.62 3.15 -11.03
N MET A 159 -8.06 3.56 -9.83
CA MET A 159 -7.60 3.01 -8.57
C MET A 159 -8.43 1.83 -8.04
N ILE A 160 -9.57 1.50 -8.64
CA ILE A 160 -10.38 0.34 -8.19
C ILE A 160 -9.54 -0.93 -8.33
N GLY A 161 -9.41 -1.68 -7.22
CA GLY A 161 -8.53 -2.86 -7.14
C GLY A 161 -7.04 -2.55 -6.89
N HIS A 162 -6.58 -1.32 -7.17
CA HIS A 162 -5.17 -0.90 -7.06
C HIS A 162 -4.92 0.13 -5.94
N GLY A 163 -5.88 0.33 -5.05
CA GLY A 163 -5.76 1.32 -3.96
C GLY A 163 -4.78 0.96 -2.85
N GLY A 164 -4.25 -0.26 -2.83
CA GLY A 164 -3.33 -0.75 -1.82
C GLY A 164 -4.01 -1.39 -0.61
N LEU A 165 -3.28 -1.51 0.50
CA LEU A 165 -3.69 -2.19 1.73
C LEU A 165 -3.71 -1.23 2.93
N CYS A 166 -4.58 -1.53 3.88
CA CYS A 166 -4.58 -0.96 5.21
C CYS A 166 -3.78 -1.85 6.15
N LEU A 167 -2.92 -1.25 6.97
CA LEU A 167 -2.02 -1.96 7.87
C LEU A 167 -2.27 -1.58 9.32
N LYS A 168 -2.02 -2.54 10.22
CA LYS A 168 -1.77 -2.34 11.65
C LYS A 168 -0.29 -2.48 11.93
N VAL A 169 0.24 -1.69 12.84
CA VAL A 169 1.57 -1.91 13.42
C VAL A 169 1.41 -2.88 14.58
N VAL A 170 2.05 -4.05 14.49
CA VAL A 170 1.99 -5.09 15.54
C VAL A 170 3.28 -5.20 16.34
N GLN A 171 4.39 -4.67 15.81
CA GLN A 171 5.64 -4.46 16.51
C GLN A 171 6.21 -3.10 16.13
N SER A 172 6.57 -2.30 17.13
CA SER A 172 7.22 -1.01 16.91
C SER A 172 8.64 -1.19 16.39
N GLY A 173 9.04 -0.27 15.51
CA GLY A 173 10.40 -0.23 14.99
C GLY A 173 10.60 0.94 14.04
N ARG A 174 11.86 1.31 13.80
CA ARG A 174 12.23 2.27 12.78
C ARG A 174 12.19 1.60 11.40
N ILE A 175 11.64 2.30 10.43
CA ILE A 175 11.65 1.90 9.02
C ILE A 175 12.31 3.01 8.20
N SER A 176 13.04 2.63 7.15
CA SER A 176 13.77 3.54 6.29
C SER A 176 13.58 3.14 4.81
N VAL A 177 13.64 4.11 3.92
CA VAL A 177 13.68 3.85 2.48
C VAL A 177 14.87 2.92 2.18
N GLY A 178 14.64 1.87 1.37
CA GLY A 178 15.59 0.80 1.09
C GLY A 178 15.46 -0.42 2.01
N ASP A 179 14.67 -0.35 3.09
CA ASP A 179 14.46 -1.52 3.95
C ASP A 179 13.75 -2.65 3.21
N SER A 180 14.18 -3.88 3.48
CA SER A 180 13.55 -5.08 2.94
C SER A 180 12.15 -5.29 3.52
N VAL A 181 11.23 -5.72 2.67
CA VAL A 181 9.88 -6.15 3.02
C VAL A 181 9.85 -7.67 2.98
N CYS A 182 9.79 -8.31 4.15
CA CYS A 182 9.89 -9.75 4.28
C CYS A 182 8.66 -10.33 4.98
N LEU A 183 8.15 -11.47 4.50
CA LEU A 183 7.08 -12.17 5.18
C LEU A 183 7.53 -12.54 6.61
N ASP A 184 6.72 -12.19 7.61
CA ASP A 184 6.96 -12.57 9.02
C ASP A 184 6.55 -14.04 9.18
N ARG A 185 7.52 -14.93 9.10
CA ARG A 185 7.32 -16.38 9.28
C ARG A 185 7.40 -16.69 10.75
N PRO A 186 6.38 -17.32 11.36
CA PRO A 186 6.56 -17.88 12.69
C PRO A 186 7.78 -18.81 12.64
N GLN A 187 8.76 -18.58 13.51
CA GLN A 187 9.84 -19.54 13.65
C GLN A 187 9.21 -20.92 13.90
N ALA A 188 9.49 -21.89 13.03
CA ALA A 188 9.13 -23.27 13.30
C ALA A 188 9.78 -23.62 14.64
N SER A 189 8.97 -23.84 15.68
CA SER A 189 9.50 -24.26 16.96
C SER A 189 10.15 -25.62 16.73
N LEU A 190 11.45 -25.69 16.91
CA LEU A 190 12.24 -26.91 16.88
C LEU A 190 11.98 -27.70 18.18
N PHE A 191 10.73 -28.18 18.37
CA PHE A 191 10.40 -29.17 19.39
C PHE A 191 9.37 -30.13 18.85
#